data_40076d4d5391b2bd9fabe05d12bff854
#
_entry.id   40076d4d5391b2bd9fabe05d12bff854
#
_cell.length_a   1.000
_cell.length_b   1.000
_cell.length_c   1.000
_cell.angle_alpha   90.00
_cell.angle_beta   90.00
_cell.angle_gamma   90.00
#
_symmetry.space_group_name_H-M   'P 1'
#
loop_
_entity.id
_entity.type
_entity.pdbx_description
1 polymer ?
#
loop_
_entity_poly.entity_id
_entity_poly.type
_entity_poly.pdbx_seq_one_letter_code
_entity_poly.pdbx_strand_id
1 'polypeptide(L)'
;MAFPSDFWWGTAASSTQAEGAAPASDWYAYERAGRVPPSGDGNGFGTRYAEDFALYAEYGLRHHRLSIEWARIEPEEGRRDHDAIEHYTRVLQAAHDAGVAPWMCLHHFTLPGWFTEMGEGGFVDDRARSYFWSRHVAFCAETFGDLVFGWKPINEPAAFSGLYFQTARRFDVLGAALLAQRDAWRELRGGGKPVATIHNLSPIFGASQKLNAVIWDVWMRADRDGVLALPDRAEREIPDLREACDLIGFSYYSATGVGADGTREPYPPGARVGPLGYAPWSEGLGIVLRRLHDELPGRPLLICEHGVGTDDDEWRCDVLRESLDIVEEAVRDGIDLRGFFHWTGVDNYEWTHGFDVPFGCFTRDREARGSAEVLLSYAQR
;
A
#
# COMPACT_ATOMS: atom_id res chain seq x y z
N MET A 1 -16.81 -10.82 -22.11
CA MET A 1 -15.55 -10.19 -21.67
C MET A 1 -15.37 -10.53 -20.20
N ALA A 2 -14.20 -10.92 -19.82
CA ALA A 2 -13.92 -11.39 -18.45
C ALA A 2 -13.93 -10.23 -17.45
N PHE A 3 -13.37 -9.09 -17.82
CA PHE A 3 -13.31 -7.88 -16.99
C PHE A 3 -14.06 -6.73 -17.64
N PRO A 4 -14.59 -5.75 -16.85
CA PRO A 4 -15.07 -4.50 -17.38
C PRO A 4 -14.00 -3.78 -18.20
N SER A 5 -14.38 -3.06 -19.26
CA SER A 5 -13.43 -2.33 -20.11
C SER A 5 -12.69 -1.18 -19.38
N ASP A 6 -13.22 -0.75 -18.24
CA ASP A 6 -12.70 0.28 -17.34
C ASP A 6 -12.03 -0.30 -16.09
N PHE A 7 -11.71 -1.61 -16.07
CA PHE A 7 -10.99 -2.24 -14.99
C PHE A 7 -9.54 -1.72 -14.91
N TRP A 8 -9.10 -1.33 -13.72
CA TRP A 8 -7.81 -0.69 -13.50
C TRP A 8 -6.68 -1.70 -13.33
N TRP A 9 -5.98 -1.98 -14.42
CA TRP A 9 -4.76 -2.78 -14.41
C TRP A 9 -3.56 -1.90 -14.07
N GLY A 10 -2.78 -2.28 -13.05
CA GLY A 10 -1.68 -1.44 -12.61
C GLY A 10 -0.59 -2.13 -11.84
N THR A 11 0.39 -1.32 -11.47
CA THR A 11 1.48 -1.67 -10.58
C THR A 11 1.52 -0.74 -9.36
N ALA A 12 2.25 -1.16 -8.33
CA ALA A 12 2.45 -0.34 -7.14
C ALA A 12 3.94 -0.23 -6.79
N ALA A 13 4.33 0.89 -6.21
CA ALA A 13 5.66 1.14 -5.67
C ALA A 13 5.57 2.08 -4.46
N SER A 14 6.67 2.23 -3.72
CA SER A 14 6.84 3.28 -2.70
C SER A 14 8.14 4.04 -2.93
N SER A 15 8.18 5.31 -2.49
CA SER A 15 9.33 6.19 -2.68
C SER A 15 10.61 5.62 -2.10
N THR A 16 10.62 5.22 -0.83
CA THR A 16 11.83 4.65 -0.19
C THR A 16 12.31 3.40 -0.92
N GLN A 17 11.41 2.52 -1.37
CA GLN A 17 11.77 1.27 -2.04
C GLN A 17 12.22 1.47 -3.49
N ALA A 18 11.71 2.49 -4.16
CA ALA A 18 11.99 2.74 -5.58
C ALA A 18 13.03 3.86 -5.83
N GLU A 19 13.13 4.83 -4.92
CA GLU A 19 14.01 6.01 -5.04
C GLU A 19 15.10 6.07 -3.98
N GLY A 20 15.08 5.13 -3.01
CA GLY A 20 15.92 5.16 -1.81
C GLY A 20 15.38 6.08 -0.70
N ALA A 21 15.85 5.87 0.51
CA ALA A 21 15.42 6.63 1.68
C ALA A 21 15.79 8.10 1.59
N ALA A 22 14.84 8.98 1.90
CA ALA A 22 15.10 10.41 1.98
C ALA A 22 16.03 10.71 3.18
N PRO A 23 17.07 11.54 3.03
CA PRO A 23 18.00 11.83 4.12
C PRO A 23 17.36 12.38 5.40
N ALA A 24 16.21 13.04 5.28
CA ALA A 24 15.46 13.60 6.41
C ALA A 24 14.41 12.64 6.97
N SER A 25 14.28 11.40 6.44
CA SER A 25 13.33 10.42 6.93
C SER A 25 13.84 9.66 8.16
N ASP A 26 12.91 9.15 8.94
CA ASP A 26 13.15 8.23 10.05
C ASP A 26 13.79 6.92 9.58
N TRP A 27 13.40 6.40 8.41
CA TRP A 27 14.02 5.19 7.84
C TRP A 27 15.51 5.39 7.53
N TYR A 28 15.89 6.52 6.96
CA TYR A 28 17.31 6.84 6.72
C TYR A 28 18.13 6.86 8.01
N ALA A 29 17.54 7.32 9.11
CA ALA A 29 18.20 7.24 10.43
C ALA A 29 18.48 5.78 10.85
N TYR A 30 17.61 4.83 10.52
CA TYR A 30 17.83 3.39 10.75
C TYR A 30 18.93 2.83 9.86
N GLU A 31 18.97 3.19 8.58
CA GLU A 31 20.07 2.83 7.67
C GLU A 31 21.41 3.37 8.20
N ARG A 32 21.45 4.63 8.59
CA ARG A 32 22.65 5.26 9.17
C ARG A 32 23.13 4.61 10.46
N ALA A 33 22.20 4.07 11.24
CA ALA A 33 22.51 3.33 12.47
C ALA A 33 22.90 1.86 12.21
N GLY A 34 22.94 1.42 10.94
CA GLY A 34 23.24 0.04 10.56
C GLY A 34 22.21 -0.99 11.04
N ARG A 35 20.97 -0.56 11.28
CA ARG A 35 19.87 -1.43 11.75
C ARG A 35 19.17 -2.16 10.60
N VAL A 36 19.26 -1.61 9.41
CA VAL A 36 18.66 -2.14 8.17
C VAL A 36 19.66 -1.97 7.02
N PRO A 37 19.55 -2.76 5.94
CA PRO A 37 20.35 -2.59 4.75
C PRO A 37 20.13 -1.20 4.12
N PRO A 38 21.13 -0.59 3.48
CA PRO A 38 20.95 0.68 2.80
C PRO A 38 20.13 0.53 1.54
N SER A 39 19.17 1.44 1.33
CA SER A 39 18.32 1.46 0.13
C SER A 39 19.01 2.09 -1.09
N GLY A 40 20.06 2.88 -0.89
CA GLY A 40 20.78 3.56 -1.97
C GLY A 40 19.86 4.48 -2.81
N ASP A 41 19.79 4.20 -4.10
CA ASP A 41 18.91 4.86 -5.08
C ASP A 41 17.63 4.04 -5.38
N GLY A 42 17.30 3.08 -4.50
CA GLY A 42 16.20 2.15 -4.69
C GLY A 42 16.44 1.26 -5.92
N ASN A 43 15.46 1.21 -6.81
CA ASN A 43 15.61 0.55 -8.11
C ASN A 43 15.96 1.53 -9.25
N GLY A 44 16.30 2.77 -8.93
CA GLY A 44 16.63 3.82 -9.87
C GLY A 44 15.41 4.56 -10.44
N PHE A 45 14.20 4.34 -9.91
CA PHE A 45 12.98 4.98 -10.39
C PHE A 45 13.10 6.51 -10.39
N GLY A 46 13.78 7.12 -9.41
CA GLY A 46 13.94 8.56 -9.32
C GLY A 46 14.52 9.22 -10.57
N THR A 47 15.20 8.47 -11.43
CA THR A 47 15.76 8.95 -12.71
C THR A 47 15.23 8.23 -13.94
N ARG A 48 14.65 7.02 -13.77
CA ARG A 48 14.17 6.14 -14.86
C ARG A 48 12.64 6.06 -14.95
N TYR A 49 11.90 6.89 -14.21
CA TYR A 49 10.44 6.84 -14.13
C TYR A 49 9.74 6.91 -15.50
N ALA A 50 10.26 7.70 -16.45
CA ALA A 50 9.69 7.80 -17.79
C ALA A 50 9.83 6.50 -18.58
N GLU A 51 10.96 5.79 -18.44
CA GLU A 51 11.19 4.47 -18.99
C GLU A 51 10.24 3.45 -18.37
N ASP A 52 10.09 3.48 -17.04
CA ASP A 52 9.24 2.56 -16.29
C ASP A 52 7.76 2.74 -16.69
N PHE A 53 7.28 3.97 -16.83
CA PHE A 53 5.89 4.23 -17.27
C PHE A 53 5.65 3.79 -18.71
N ALA A 54 6.61 4.00 -19.63
CA ALA A 54 6.49 3.51 -20.99
C ALA A 54 6.40 1.98 -21.02
N LEU A 55 7.22 1.31 -20.22
CA LEU A 55 7.21 -0.14 -20.07
C LEU A 55 5.88 -0.65 -19.48
N TYR A 56 5.36 -0.04 -18.41
CA TYR A 56 4.06 -0.42 -17.86
C TYR A 56 2.93 -0.26 -18.87
N ALA A 57 2.93 0.84 -19.62
CA ALA A 57 1.95 1.10 -20.66
C ALA A 57 1.99 0.07 -21.80
N GLU A 58 3.17 -0.40 -22.20
CA GLU A 58 3.36 -1.46 -23.20
C GLU A 58 2.71 -2.77 -22.76
N TYR A 59 2.80 -3.09 -21.48
CA TYR A 59 2.20 -4.29 -20.88
C TYR A 59 0.75 -4.09 -20.42
N GLY A 60 0.07 -3.03 -20.85
CA GLY A 60 -1.34 -2.79 -20.53
C GLY A 60 -1.61 -2.34 -19.08
N LEU A 61 -0.56 -2.07 -18.31
CA LEU A 61 -0.64 -1.64 -16.91
C LEU A 61 -0.82 -0.12 -16.86
N ARG A 62 -2.05 0.34 -17.06
CA ARG A 62 -2.42 1.74 -17.25
C ARG A 62 -2.63 2.53 -15.98
N HIS A 63 -2.41 1.92 -14.82
CA HIS A 63 -2.44 2.58 -13.52
C HIS A 63 -1.14 2.30 -12.76
N HIS A 64 -0.66 3.28 -12.02
CA HIS A 64 0.51 3.10 -11.16
C HIS A 64 0.32 3.84 -9.83
N ARG A 65 0.53 3.13 -8.71
CA ARG A 65 0.58 3.75 -7.40
C ARG A 65 2.03 4.01 -7.01
N LEU A 66 2.34 5.25 -6.69
CA LEU A 66 3.61 5.66 -6.11
C LEU A 66 3.38 6.46 -4.84
N SER A 67 4.36 6.56 -3.95
CA SER A 67 4.28 7.49 -2.83
C SER A 67 5.06 8.77 -3.10
N ILE A 68 4.51 9.89 -2.61
CA ILE A 68 5.31 11.10 -2.38
C ILE A 68 6.01 10.94 -1.05
N GLU A 69 7.32 11.12 -1.03
CA GLU A 69 8.08 11.09 0.21
C GLU A 69 7.98 12.45 0.91
N TRP A 70 7.21 12.49 2.00
CA TRP A 70 7.04 13.71 2.79
C TRP A 70 8.37 14.29 3.29
N ALA A 71 9.31 13.41 3.69
CA ALA A 71 10.64 13.82 4.13
C ALA A 71 11.51 14.43 3.01
N ARG A 72 11.17 14.22 1.72
CA ARG A 72 11.79 14.95 0.60
C ARG A 72 11.12 16.29 0.40
N ILE A 73 9.77 16.33 0.43
CA ILE A 73 8.99 17.56 0.22
C ILE A 73 9.22 18.57 1.34
N GLU A 74 9.31 18.11 2.58
CA GLU A 74 9.48 18.95 3.77
C GLU A 74 10.55 18.34 4.70
N PRO A 75 11.85 18.48 4.33
CA PRO A 75 12.95 17.88 5.09
C PRO A 75 13.14 18.48 6.48
N GLU A 76 12.69 19.71 6.70
CA GLU A 76 12.63 20.40 8.00
C GLU A 76 11.24 21.00 8.17
N GLU A 77 10.75 21.09 9.39
CA GLU A 77 9.44 21.65 9.69
C GLU A 77 9.26 23.03 9.04
N GLY A 78 8.21 23.17 8.22
CA GLY A 78 7.85 24.42 7.55
C GLY A 78 8.73 24.78 6.34
N ARG A 79 9.77 24.01 6.05
CA ARG A 79 10.68 24.27 4.92
C ARG A 79 10.42 23.28 3.80
N ARG A 80 9.84 23.78 2.72
CA ARG A 80 9.59 23.02 1.51
C ARG A 80 10.81 22.99 0.60
N ASP A 81 11.08 21.80 0.04
CA ASP A 81 12.11 21.60 -0.96
C ASP A 81 11.51 21.72 -2.36
N HIS A 82 11.89 22.77 -3.08
CA HIS A 82 11.36 23.06 -4.41
C HIS A 82 11.84 22.05 -5.46
N ASP A 83 13.06 21.54 -5.35
CA ASP A 83 13.60 20.54 -6.28
C ASP A 83 12.85 19.22 -6.15
N ALA A 84 12.49 18.83 -4.93
CA ALA A 84 11.66 17.64 -4.68
C ALA A 84 10.23 17.82 -5.22
N ILE A 85 9.63 19.00 -5.06
CA ILE A 85 8.30 19.32 -5.61
C ILE A 85 8.31 19.24 -7.14
N GLU A 86 9.31 19.85 -7.78
CA GLU A 86 9.48 19.78 -9.22
C GLU A 86 9.74 18.35 -9.71
N HIS A 87 10.53 17.57 -8.94
CA HIS A 87 10.77 16.16 -9.26
C HIS A 87 9.46 15.38 -9.34
N TYR A 88 8.61 15.40 -8.29
CA TYR A 88 7.34 14.70 -8.31
C TYR A 88 6.36 15.24 -9.36
N THR A 89 6.42 16.53 -9.66
CA THR A 89 5.64 17.11 -10.77
C THR A 89 6.07 16.49 -12.11
N ARG A 90 7.38 16.36 -12.37
CA ARG A 90 7.90 15.70 -13.59
C ARG A 90 7.56 14.22 -13.64
N VAL A 91 7.62 13.52 -12.51
CA VAL A 91 7.22 12.10 -12.40
C VAL A 91 5.76 11.92 -12.81
N LEU A 92 4.86 12.73 -12.26
CA LEU A 92 3.44 12.66 -12.57
C LEU A 92 3.14 13.02 -14.04
N GLN A 93 3.82 14.03 -14.59
CA GLN A 93 3.68 14.40 -16.00
C GLN A 93 4.17 13.25 -16.90
N ALA A 94 5.28 12.60 -16.59
CA ALA A 94 5.76 11.46 -17.35
C ALA A 94 4.79 10.26 -17.34
N ALA A 95 4.08 10.04 -16.22
CA ALA A 95 3.02 9.04 -16.17
C ALA A 95 1.89 9.37 -17.17
N HIS A 96 1.43 10.64 -17.22
CA HIS A 96 0.43 11.09 -18.18
C HIS A 96 0.91 10.97 -19.63
N ASP A 97 2.15 11.36 -19.90
CA ASP A 97 2.72 11.29 -21.25
C ASP A 97 2.79 9.84 -21.77
N ALA A 98 2.98 8.87 -20.86
CA ALA A 98 2.92 7.44 -21.16
C ALA A 98 1.51 6.85 -21.17
N GLY A 99 0.47 7.63 -20.85
CA GLY A 99 -0.90 7.15 -20.71
C GLY A 99 -1.13 6.23 -19.51
N VAL A 100 -0.38 6.47 -18.42
CA VAL A 100 -0.51 5.80 -17.13
C VAL A 100 -1.16 6.74 -16.12
N ALA A 101 -2.23 6.31 -15.48
CA ALA A 101 -2.97 7.06 -14.47
C ALA A 101 -2.27 6.93 -13.10
N PRO A 102 -1.68 8.00 -12.54
CA PRO A 102 -0.94 7.93 -11.29
C PRO A 102 -1.87 8.00 -10.08
N TRP A 103 -1.70 7.06 -9.15
CA TRP A 103 -2.28 7.08 -7.82
C TRP A 103 -1.23 7.51 -6.80
N MET A 104 -1.55 8.52 -6.02
CA MET A 104 -0.61 9.08 -5.06
C MET A 104 -0.85 8.55 -3.66
N CYS A 105 0.17 7.88 -3.09
CA CYS A 105 0.21 7.53 -1.68
C CYS A 105 0.96 8.62 -0.91
N LEU A 106 0.39 9.10 0.19
CA LEU A 106 0.97 10.20 0.97
C LEU A 106 1.81 9.73 2.16
N HIS A 107 1.65 8.47 2.55
CA HIS A 107 2.44 7.82 3.59
C HIS A 107 2.60 6.33 3.29
N HIS A 108 3.84 5.90 3.08
CA HIS A 108 4.19 4.49 2.93
C HIS A 108 5.33 4.14 3.90
N PHE A 109 4.97 3.99 5.18
CA PHE A 109 5.78 3.61 6.35
C PHE A 109 6.79 4.65 6.85
N THR A 110 7.33 5.48 5.98
CA THR A 110 8.36 6.47 6.33
C THR A 110 7.76 7.85 6.61
N LEU A 111 8.37 8.57 7.52
CA LEU A 111 7.95 9.91 7.94
C LEU A 111 9.18 10.84 8.07
N PRO A 112 8.98 12.17 7.93
CA PRO A 112 10.03 13.11 8.28
C PRO A 112 10.48 12.92 9.73
N GLY A 113 11.79 12.91 9.96
CA GLY A 113 12.37 12.73 11.30
C GLY A 113 11.91 13.81 12.30
N TRP A 114 11.65 15.03 11.82
CA TRP A 114 11.11 16.10 12.66
C TRP A 114 9.65 15.86 13.10
N PHE A 115 8.90 15.04 12.36
CA PHE A 115 7.49 14.72 12.67
C PHE A 115 7.32 13.46 13.51
N THR A 116 8.28 12.53 13.48
CA THR A 116 8.23 11.24 14.20
C THR A 116 8.46 11.39 15.71
N GLU A 117 8.73 10.29 16.42
CA GLU A 117 9.11 10.30 17.84
C GLU A 117 10.42 11.06 18.13
N MET A 118 11.25 11.28 17.10
CA MET A 118 12.42 12.18 17.20
C MET A 118 12.03 13.67 17.15
N GLY A 119 10.79 13.98 16.79
CA GLY A 119 10.22 15.32 16.68
C GLY A 119 8.93 15.47 17.50
N GLU A 120 7.83 15.75 16.81
CA GLU A 120 6.54 16.09 17.42
C GLU A 120 5.69 14.89 17.89
N GLY A 121 6.20 13.64 17.83
CA GLY A 121 5.48 12.43 18.24
C GLY A 121 4.63 11.79 17.13
N GLY A 122 4.72 12.27 15.91
CA GLY A 122 4.11 11.69 14.72
C GLY A 122 2.59 11.64 14.78
N PHE A 123 2.01 10.62 14.16
CA PHE A 123 0.55 10.45 14.12
C PHE A 123 -0.09 10.22 15.49
N VAL A 124 0.66 9.77 16.50
CA VAL A 124 0.12 9.48 17.84
C VAL A 124 -0.18 10.75 18.63
N ASP A 125 0.53 11.82 18.35
CA ASP A 125 0.18 13.15 18.89
C ASP A 125 -0.99 13.73 18.09
N ASP A 126 -2.15 13.86 18.72
CA ASP A 126 -3.39 14.33 18.08
C ASP A 126 -3.24 15.77 17.53
N ARG A 127 -2.46 16.61 18.20
CA ARG A 127 -2.23 18.00 17.77
C ARG A 127 -1.25 18.04 16.59
N ALA A 128 -0.14 17.30 16.65
CA ALA A 128 0.81 17.22 15.58
C ALA A 128 0.16 16.62 14.32
N ARG A 129 -0.60 15.52 14.45
CA ARG A 129 -1.33 14.91 13.35
C ARG A 129 -2.33 15.88 12.72
N SER A 130 -3.23 16.47 13.50
CA SER A 130 -4.29 17.32 12.96
C SER A 130 -3.77 18.62 12.35
N TYR A 131 -2.58 19.07 12.70
CA TYR A 131 -1.96 20.26 12.13
C TYR A 131 -0.99 19.94 10.98
N PHE A 132 0.07 19.19 11.25
CA PHE A 132 1.13 18.99 10.27
C PHE A 132 0.74 18.03 9.14
N TRP A 133 0.07 16.92 9.48
CA TRP A 133 -0.41 15.98 8.48
C TRP A 133 -1.47 16.58 7.58
N SER A 134 -2.50 17.23 8.15
CA SER A 134 -3.53 17.90 7.34
C SER A 134 -2.94 18.98 6.45
N ARG A 135 -1.97 19.74 6.93
CA ARG A 135 -1.24 20.75 6.15
C ARG A 135 -0.45 20.11 4.99
N HIS A 136 0.20 18.96 5.22
CA HIS A 136 0.90 18.22 4.17
C HIS A 136 -0.07 17.69 3.12
N VAL A 137 -1.19 17.08 3.54
CA VAL A 137 -2.23 16.59 2.63
C VAL A 137 -2.82 17.70 1.78
N ALA A 138 -3.22 18.83 2.41
CA ALA A 138 -3.75 19.98 1.70
C ALA A 138 -2.75 20.54 0.68
N PHE A 139 -1.48 20.63 1.05
CA PHE A 139 -0.42 21.03 0.13
C PHE A 139 -0.29 20.07 -1.07
N CYS A 140 -0.30 18.76 -0.83
CA CYS A 140 -0.24 17.77 -1.92
C CYS A 140 -1.47 17.87 -2.83
N ALA A 141 -2.65 18.08 -2.27
CA ALA A 141 -3.88 18.28 -3.02
C ALA A 141 -3.81 19.54 -3.91
N GLU A 142 -3.33 20.65 -3.38
CA GLU A 142 -3.16 21.91 -4.11
C GLU A 142 -2.11 21.80 -5.21
N THR A 143 -0.97 21.15 -4.91
CA THR A 143 0.18 21.12 -5.81
C THR A 143 0.05 20.07 -6.91
N PHE A 144 -0.46 18.86 -6.57
CA PHE A 144 -0.46 17.71 -7.46
C PHE A 144 -1.85 17.24 -7.86
N GLY A 145 -2.93 17.83 -7.31
CA GLY A 145 -4.30 17.35 -7.49
C GLY A 145 -4.75 17.22 -8.95
N ASP A 146 -4.33 18.15 -9.80
CA ASP A 146 -4.67 18.11 -11.24
C ASP A 146 -3.92 16.98 -11.98
N LEU A 147 -2.78 16.54 -11.45
CA LEU A 147 -1.91 15.52 -12.06
C LEU A 147 -2.20 14.09 -11.55
N VAL A 148 -2.93 13.91 -10.46
CA VAL A 148 -3.22 12.58 -9.95
C VAL A 148 -4.55 12.05 -10.48
N PHE A 149 -4.62 10.74 -10.65
CA PHE A 149 -5.89 10.05 -10.90
C PHE A 149 -6.67 9.86 -9.60
N GLY A 150 -6.00 9.47 -8.52
CA GLY A 150 -6.61 9.24 -7.22
C GLY A 150 -5.58 9.23 -6.08
N TRP A 151 -6.08 9.15 -4.86
CA TRP A 151 -5.31 9.24 -3.63
C TRP A 151 -5.39 7.96 -2.81
N LYS A 152 -4.30 7.61 -2.17
CA LYS A 152 -4.18 6.53 -1.19
C LYS A 152 -3.41 7.07 0.01
N PRO A 153 -4.06 7.77 0.95
CA PRO A 153 -3.37 8.57 1.96
C PRO A 153 -2.42 7.77 2.85
N ILE A 154 -2.86 6.63 3.38
CA ILE A 154 -2.09 5.83 4.34
C ILE A 154 -1.95 4.40 3.81
N ASN A 155 -0.71 3.92 3.70
CA ASN A 155 -0.44 2.52 3.39
C ASN A 155 -0.48 1.66 4.66
N GLU A 156 -1.29 0.62 4.65
CA GLU A 156 -1.32 -0.50 5.60
C GLU A 156 -1.19 -0.11 7.08
N PRO A 157 -2.19 0.56 7.69
CA PRO A 157 -2.13 1.00 9.08
C PRO A 157 -1.73 -0.09 10.08
N ALA A 158 -2.22 -1.33 9.88
CA ALA A 158 -1.92 -2.44 10.79
C ALA A 158 -0.47 -2.96 10.62
N ALA A 159 0.07 -2.98 9.40
CA ALA A 159 1.47 -3.30 9.14
C ALA A 159 2.38 -2.20 9.68
N PHE A 160 2.11 -0.93 9.36
CA PHE A 160 2.84 0.21 9.89
C PHE A 160 2.93 0.19 11.41
N SER A 161 1.81 -0.09 12.10
CA SER A 161 1.77 -0.17 13.57
C SER A 161 2.61 -1.30 14.16
N GLY A 162 2.91 -2.33 13.37
CA GLY A 162 3.60 -3.55 13.84
C GLY A 162 5.05 -3.69 13.42
N LEU A 163 5.48 -2.93 12.40
CA LEU A 163 6.71 -3.26 11.70
C LEU A 163 7.97 -2.63 12.29
N TYR A 164 8.09 -1.32 12.39
CA TYR A 164 9.44 -0.78 12.50
C TYR A 164 9.76 -0.10 13.82
N PHE A 165 8.86 0.71 14.34
CA PHE A 165 9.25 1.68 15.34
C PHE A 165 8.51 1.56 16.67
N GLN A 166 7.40 0.83 16.72
CA GLN A 166 6.37 1.12 17.72
C GLN A 166 5.79 -0.11 18.44
N THR A 167 6.56 -1.16 18.65
CA THR A 167 6.02 -2.40 19.24
C THR A 167 5.29 -2.20 20.58
N ALA A 168 5.76 -1.31 21.44
CA ALA A 168 5.12 -1.00 22.72
C ALA A 168 3.84 -0.15 22.59
N ARG A 169 3.73 0.67 21.51
CA ARG A 169 2.61 1.59 21.24
C ARG A 169 1.78 1.17 20.03
N ARG A 170 1.89 -0.09 19.61
CA ARG A 170 1.29 -0.60 18.38
C ARG A 170 -0.16 -0.21 18.17
N PHE A 171 -1.01 -0.32 19.20
CA PHE A 171 -2.43 0.00 19.06
C PHE A 171 -2.70 1.50 19.03
N ASP A 172 -1.88 2.30 19.71
CA ASP A 172 -1.97 3.75 19.63
C ASP A 172 -1.58 4.23 18.22
N VAL A 173 -0.53 3.65 17.62
CA VAL A 173 -0.12 3.93 16.23
C VAL A 173 -1.18 3.47 15.23
N LEU A 174 -1.77 2.28 15.40
CA LEU A 174 -2.86 1.80 14.55
C LEU A 174 -4.05 2.77 14.56
N GLY A 175 -4.50 3.16 15.76
CA GLY A 175 -5.60 4.13 15.90
C GLY A 175 -5.27 5.48 15.30
N ALA A 176 -4.05 5.97 15.51
CA ALA A 176 -3.58 7.24 14.96
C ALA A 176 -3.49 7.23 13.43
N ALA A 177 -3.06 6.12 12.82
CA ALA A 177 -3.02 5.98 11.36
C ALA A 177 -4.42 5.96 10.73
N LEU A 178 -5.42 5.33 11.39
CA LEU A 178 -6.81 5.40 10.94
C LEU A 178 -7.39 6.82 11.07
N LEU A 179 -7.02 7.55 12.13
CA LEU A 179 -7.39 8.95 12.27
C LEU A 179 -6.68 9.83 11.23
N ALA A 180 -5.42 9.53 10.88
CA ALA A 180 -4.71 10.22 9.80
C ALA A 180 -5.37 9.96 8.42
N GLN A 181 -5.87 8.75 8.16
CA GLN A 181 -6.67 8.45 6.97
C GLN A 181 -7.93 9.31 6.91
N ARG A 182 -8.68 9.41 8.01
CA ARG A 182 -9.86 10.29 8.12
C ARG A 182 -9.49 11.77 7.92
N ASP A 183 -8.42 12.24 8.54
CA ASP A 183 -7.97 13.64 8.42
C ASP A 183 -7.61 13.94 6.95
N ALA A 184 -6.90 13.03 6.27
CA ALA A 184 -6.63 13.16 4.83
C ALA A 184 -7.90 13.14 3.97
N TRP A 185 -8.85 12.25 4.28
CA TRP A 185 -10.14 12.21 3.59
C TRP A 185 -10.87 13.56 3.63
N ARG A 186 -10.87 14.24 4.77
CA ARG A 186 -11.50 15.56 4.92
C ARG A 186 -10.91 16.60 3.97
N GLU A 187 -9.59 16.58 3.77
CA GLU A 187 -8.88 17.49 2.88
C GLU A 187 -9.12 17.14 1.39
N LEU A 188 -9.18 15.85 1.06
CA LEU A 188 -9.16 15.36 -0.33
C LEU A 188 -10.54 15.21 -0.98
N ARG A 189 -11.59 14.89 -0.20
CA ARG A 189 -12.94 14.55 -0.71
C ARG A 189 -13.59 15.60 -1.60
N GLY A 190 -13.18 16.87 -1.48
CA GLY A 190 -13.69 17.97 -2.27
C GLY A 190 -13.03 18.13 -3.65
N GLY A 191 -11.94 17.43 -3.92
CA GLY A 191 -11.12 17.57 -5.12
C GLY A 191 -11.59 16.77 -6.33
N GLY A 192 -12.68 15.99 -6.22
CA GLY A 192 -13.25 15.22 -7.33
C GLY A 192 -12.39 14.02 -7.79
N LYS A 193 -11.38 13.65 -7.03
CA LYS A 193 -10.52 12.48 -7.28
C LYS A 193 -10.84 11.37 -6.29
N PRO A 194 -10.87 10.09 -6.71
CA PRO A 194 -11.17 8.99 -5.80
C PRO A 194 -10.09 8.86 -4.71
N VAL A 195 -10.53 8.59 -3.49
CA VAL A 195 -9.68 8.31 -2.34
C VAL A 195 -9.89 6.87 -1.89
N ALA A 196 -8.84 6.05 -1.92
CA ALA A 196 -8.86 4.67 -1.49
C ALA A 196 -8.09 4.47 -0.18
N THR A 197 -8.54 3.54 0.66
CA THR A 197 -7.71 2.99 1.73
C THR A 197 -6.65 2.03 1.17
N ILE A 198 -5.71 1.59 2.00
CA ILE A 198 -4.91 0.38 1.77
C ILE A 198 -4.79 -0.37 3.09
N HIS A 199 -5.54 -1.45 3.25
CA HIS A 199 -5.45 -2.34 4.41
C HIS A 199 -4.69 -3.60 4.03
N ASN A 200 -3.73 -4.04 4.86
CA ASN A 200 -3.12 -5.35 4.66
C ASN A 200 -4.06 -6.43 5.22
N LEU A 201 -4.66 -7.22 4.35
CA LEU A 201 -5.66 -8.19 4.72
C LEU A 201 -5.16 -9.62 4.54
N SER A 202 -5.53 -10.47 5.47
CA SER A 202 -5.14 -11.89 5.51
C SER A 202 -6.27 -12.68 6.17
N PRO A 203 -6.77 -13.77 5.57
CA PRO A 203 -7.58 -14.73 6.29
C PRO A 203 -6.79 -15.32 7.46
N ILE A 204 -7.42 -15.46 8.61
CA ILE A 204 -6.77 -15.96 9.82
C ILE A 204 -7.39 -17.30 10.19
N PHE A 205 -6.57 -18.34 10.26
CA PHE A 205 -6.95 -19.69 10.61
C PHE A 205 -6.35 -20.08 11.97
N GLY A 206 -7.22 -20.34 12.94
CA GLY A 206 -6.84 -20.60 14.34
C GLY A 206 -7.38 -19.52 15.29
N ALA A 207 -7.10 -19.69 16.58
CA ALA A 207 -7.69 -18.85 17.62
C ALA A 207 -6.77 -17.68 17.99
N SER A 208 -6.95 -16.53 17.36
CA SER A 208 -6.28 -15.29 17.77
C SER A 208 -7.22 -14.10 17.63
N GLN A 209 -7.93 -13.77 18.71
CA GLN A 209 -8.80 -12.58 18.75
C GLN A 209 -8.03 -11.28 18.49
N LYS A 210 -6.81 -11.13 19.10
CA LYS A 210 -6.02 -9.90 18.90
C LYS A 210 -5.55 -9.73 17.46
N LEU A 211 -5.15 -10.81 16.80
CA LEU A 211 -4.71 -10.74 15.40
C LEU A 211 -5.89 -10.40 14.50
N ASN A 212 -7.03 -11.07 14.69
CA ASN A 212 -8.24 -10.77 13.94
C ASN A 212 -8.68 -9.31 14.16
N ALA A 213 -8.67 -8.83 15.39
CA ALA A 213 -9.00 -7.43 15.69
C ALA A 213 -8.10 -6.46 14.92
N VAL A 214 -6.78 -6.67 14.91
CA VAL A 214 -5.81 -5.78 14.23
C VAL A 214 -5.96 -5.81 12.71
N ILE A 215 -6.14 -6.99 12.12
CA ILE A 215 -6.21 -7.16 10.66
C ILE A 215 -7.60 -6.79 10.10
N TRP A 216 -8.67 -7.01 10.88
CA TRP A 216 -10.03 -6.86 10.40
C TRP A 216 -10.88 -5.90 11.22
N ASP A 217 -11.12 -6.18 12.50
CA ASP A 217 -12.25 -5.59 13.21
C ASP A 217 -12.06 -4.10 13.49
N VAL A 218 -10.83 -3.65 13.79
CA VAL A 218 -10.55 -2.25 14.17
C VAL A 218 -10.90 -1.29 13.04
N TRP A 219 -10.37 -1.52 11.84
CA TRP A 219 -10.63 -0.63 10.72
C TRP A 219 -12.04 -0.81 10.15
N MET A 220 -12.56 -2.04 10.13
CA MET A 220 -13.88 -2.33 9.60
C MET A 220 -14.99 -1.70 10.45
N ARG A 221 -14.87 -1.76 11.79
CA ARG A 221 -15.78 -1.05 12.68
C ARG A 221 -15.64 0.47 12.57
N ALA A 222 -14.43 0.95 12.34
CA ALA A 222 -14.20 2.38 12.10
C ALA A 222 -14.91 2.84 10.81
N ASP A 223 -14.75 2.13 9.71
CA ASP A 223 -15.37 2.47 8.42
C ASP A 223 -16.89 2.29 8.44
N ARG A 224 -17.39 1.16 8.99
CA ARG A 224 -18.82 0.83 8.98
C ARG A 224 -19.61 1.58 10.05
N ASP A 225 -19.09 1.59 11.29
CA ASP A 225 -19.84 2.00 12.47
C ASP A 225 -19.42 3.37 13.01
N GLY A 226 -18.27 3.89 12.57
CA GLY A 226 -17.65 5.09 13.15
C GLY A 226 -17.10 4.86 14.56
N VAL A 227 -16.69 3.62 14.86
CA VAL A 227 -16.22 3.22 16.19
C VAL A 227 -14.76 2.75 16.11
N LEU A 228 -13.89 3.43 16.82
CA LEU A 228 -12.50 3.01 17.00
C LEU A 228 -12.39 2.08 18.21
N ALA A 229 -12.31 0.77 17.94
CA ALA A 229 -12.28 -0.30 18.94
C ALA A 229 -10.91 -0.99 18.96
N LEU A 230 -9.93 -0.34 19.56
CA LEU A 230 -8.56 -0.86 19.67
C LEU A 230 -8.48 -1.95 20.76
N PRO A 231 -7.67 -3.02 20.55
CA PRO A 231 -7.43 -4.02 21.58
C PRO A 231 -6.90 -3.40 22.89
N ASP A 232 -7.44 -3.89 24.00
CA ASP A 232 -7.04 -3.44 25.36
C ASP A 232 -7.25 -1.92 25.61
N ARG A 233 -8.14 -1.27 24.85
CA ARG A 233 -8.55 0.16 25.01
C ARG A 233 -10.05 0.29 25.09
N ALA A 234 -10.52 1.37 25.70
CA ALA A 234 -11.93 1.74 25.63
C ALA A 234 -12.34 2.10 24.21
N GLU A 235 -13.50 1.65 23.78
CA GLU A 235 -14.08 2.02 22.49
C GLU A 235 -14.35 3.54 22.46
N ARG A 236 -14.13 4.13 21.29
CA ARG A 236 -14.37 5.56 21.05
C ARG A 236 -15.31 5.70 19.85
N GLU A 237 -16.43 6.36 20.07
CA GLU A 237 -17.30 6.78 18.97
C GLU A 237 -16.69 8.00 18.27
N ILE A 238 -16.42 7.85 16.99
CA ILE A 238 -15.84 8.87 16.11
C ILE A 238 -16.60 8.77 14.78
N PRO A 239 -17.80 9.38 14.69
CA PRO A 239 -18.74 9.18 13.58
C PRO A 239 -18.16 9.48 12.19
N ASP A 240 -17.19 10.36 12.08
CA ASP A 240 -16.54 10.74 10.83
C ASP A 240 -15.37 9.87 10.40
N LEU A 241 -15.13 8.76 11.12
CA LEU A 241 -14.39 7.63 10.57
C LEU A 241 -15.24 6.81 9.58
N ARG A 242 -16.58 6.89 9.70
CA ARG A 242 -17.47 6.16 8.81
C ARG A 242 -17.30 6.65 7.37
N GLU A 243 -17.03 5.66 6.49
CA GLU A 243 -16.90 5.92 5.05
C GLU A 243 -15.86 7.01 4.72
N ALA A 244 -14.75 7.05 5.47
CA ALA A 244 -13.67 8.02 5.23
C ALA A 244 -12.80 7.64 4.00
N CYS A 245 -13.45 7.16 2.93
CA CYS A 245 -12.86 6.83 1.63
C CYS A 245 -13.96 6.57 0.59
N ASP A 246 -13.62 6.64 -0.69
CA ASP A 246 -14.51 6.24 -1.80
C ASP A 246 -14.42 4.75 -2.10
N LEU A 247 -13.24 4.15 -1.94
CA LEU A 247 -12.98 2.73 -2.22
C LEU A 247 -12.29 2.07 -1.03
N ILE A 248 -12.66 0.83 -0.74
CA ILE A 248 -11.93 -0.03 0.17
C ILE A 248 -10.78 -0.67 -0.61
N GLY A 249 -9.59 -0.09 -0.47
CA GLY A 249 -8.36 -0.64 -1.01
C GLY A 249 -7.68 -1.55 0.00
N PHE A 250 -7.02 -2.58 -0.51
CA PHE A 250 -6.27 -3.51 0.33
C PHE A 250 -5.10 -4.15 -0.40
N SER A 251 -4.12 -4.64 0.36
CA SER A 251 -3.06 -5.54 -0.07
C SER A 251 -3.35 -6.95 0.38
N TYR A 252 -3.01 -7.93 -0.47
CA TYR A 252 -3.13 -9.34 -0.16
C TYR A 252 -1.91 -10.12 -0.65
N TYR A 253 -1.28 -10.88 0.24
CA TYR A 253 -0.11 -11.71 -0.08
C TYR A 253 -0.28 -13.17 0.35
N SER A 254 -0.95 -13.41 1.49
CA SER A 254 -1.07 -14.75 2.07
C SER A 254 -2.19 -14.84 3.08
N ALA A 255 -2.52 -16.05 3.51
CA ALA A 255 -3.27 -16.30 4.73
C ALA A 255 -2.31 -16.54 5.91
N THR A 256 -2.83 -16.42 7.13
CA THR A 256 -2.08 -16.62 8.37
C THR A 256 -2.69 -17.76 9.18
N GLY A 257 -1.89 -18.78 9.46
CA GLY A 257 -2.19 -19.78 10.48
C GLY A 257 -1.85 -19.27 11.89
N VAL A 258 -2.53 -19.78 12.91
CA VAL A 258 -2.22 -19.52 14.31
C VAL A 258 -2.19 -20.84 15.05
N GLY A 259 -1.03 -21.22 15.51
CA GLY A 259 -0.80 -22.44 16.31
C GLY A 259 -1.50 -22.40 17.67
N ALA A 260 -1.55 -23.53 18.34
CA ALA A 260 -2.19 -23.65 19.67
C ALA A 260 -1.51 -22.79 20.75
N ASP A 261 -0.24 -22.44 20.56
CA ASP A 261 0.55 -21.57 21.42
C ASP A 261 0.41 -20.07 21.05
N GLY A 262 -0.38 -19.75 20.00
CA GLY A 262 -0.55 -18.40 19.49
C GLY A 262 0.52 -17.95 18.51
N THR A 263 1.46 -18.81 18.14
CA THR A 263 2.50 -18.52 17.15
C THR A 263 1.88 -18.37 15.75
N ARG A 264 2.34 -17.39 14.98
CA ARG A 264 1.93 -17.27 13.56
C ARG A 264 2.66 -18.30 12.72
N GLU A 265 1.92 -18.94 11.85
CA GLU A 265 2.41 -19.99 10.95
C GLU A 265 2.00 -19.67 9.51
N PRO A 266 2.80 -20.09 8.51
CA PRO A 266 2.37 -20.06 7.11
C PRO A 266 1.10 -20.90 6.91
N TYR A 267 0.19 -20.45 6.05
CA TYR A 267 -1.04 -21.16 5.74
C TYR A 267 -1.24 -21.23 4.20
N PRO A 268 -1.73 -22.35 3.64
CA PRO A 268 -2.10 -23.60 4.33
C PRO A 268 -0.89 -24.40 4.83
N PRO A 269 -1.07 -25.29 5.82
CA PRO A 269 0.01 -26.13 6.32
C PRO A 269 0.67 -26.96 5.20
N GLY A 270 2.00 -26.93 5.13
CA GLY A 270 2.77 -27.63 4.11
C GLY A 270 2.86 -26.94 2.76
N ALA A 271 2.26 -25.76 2.59
CA ALA A 271 2.44 -24.96 1.38
C ALA A 271 3.88 -24.45 1.25
N ARG A 272 4.28 -24.15 0.01
CA ARG A 272 5.58 -23.55 -0.28
C ARG A 272 5.68 -22.17 0.36
N VAL A 273 6.74 -21.95 1.14
CA VAL A 273 7.02 -20.69 1.85
C VAL A 273 8.04 -19.87 1.05
N GLY A 274 7.76 -18.59 0.87
CA GLY A 274 8.68 -17.66 0.22
C GLY A 274 9.75 -17.09 1.18
N PRO A 275 10.70 -16.30 0.65
CA PRO A 275 11.81 -15.72 1.41
C PRO A 275 11.36 -14.86 2.61
N LEU A 276 10.17 -14.26 2.54
CA LEU A 276 9.60 -13.44 3.63
C LEU A 276 8.89 -14.25 4.72
N GLY A 277 8.93 -15.59 4.66
CA GLY A 277 8.41 -16.46 5.71
C GLY A 277 6.90 -16.71 5.67
N TYR A 278 6.19 -16.32 4.61
CA TYR A 278 4.79 -16.65 4.40
C TYR A 278 4.58 -17.50 3.14
N ALA A 279 3.46 -18.20 3.05
CA ALA A 279 3.06 -18.96 1.89
C ALA A 279 2.03 -18.17 1.07
N PRO A 280 2.33 -17.75 -0.17
CA PRO A 280 1.32 -17.24 -1.10
C PRO A 280 0.21 -18.27 -1.29
N TRP A 281 -1.05 -17.82 -1.20
CA TRP A 281 -2.20 -18.71 -1.31
C TRP A 281 -3.38 -18.01 -1.98
N SER A 282 -3.64 -18.37 -3.23
CA SER A 282 -4.58 -17.67 -4.11
C SER A 282 -6.03 -17.74 -3.61
N GLU A 283 -6.48 -18.89 -3.06
CA GLU A 283 -7.85 -19.03 -2.55
C GLU A 283 -8.16 -18.09 -1.39
N GLY A 284 -7.13 -17.70 -0.62
CA GLY A 284 -7.28 -16.73 0.45
C GLY A 284 -7.69 -15.35 -0.06
N LEU A 285 -7.30 -14.96 -1.28
CA LEU A 285 -7.77 -13.72 -1.91
C LEU A 285 -9.29 -13.75 -2.13
N GLY A 286 -9.80 -14.88 -2.59
CA GLY A 286 -11.25 -15.08 -2.75
C GLY A 286 -12.02 -14.98 -1.43
N ILE A 287 -11.44 -15.48 -0.33
CA ILE A 287 -12.02 -15.33 1.02
C ILE A 287 -12.07 -13.85 1.42
N VAL A 288 -11.01 -13.11 1.19
CA VAL A 288 -10.94 -11.66 1.47
C VAL A 288 -12.00 -10.89 0.67
N LEU A 289 -12.08 -11.13 -0.64
CA LEU A 289 -13.04 -10.45 -1.52
C LEU A 289 -14.48 -10.70 -1.11
N ARG A 290 -14.85 -11.96 -0.84
CA ARG A 290 -16.21 -12.31 -0.38
C ARG A 290 -16.51 -11.69 0.98
N ARG A 291 -15.58 -11.75 1.94
CA ARG A 291 -15.78 -11.12 3.25
C ARG A 291 -16.00 -9.61 3.15
N LEU A 292 -15.22 -8.91 2.33
CA LEU A 292 -15.41 -7.47 2.12
C LEU A 292 -16.77 -7.16 1.49
N HIS A 293 -17.17 -7.94 0.47
CA HIS A 293 -18.46 -7.78 -0.18
C HIS A 293 -19.64 -7.99 0.78
N ASP A 294 -19.56 -9.00 1.64
CA ASP A 294 -20.63 -9.37 2.58
C ASP A 294 -20.73 -8.40 3.76
N GLU A 295 -19.59 -7.97 4.32
CA GLU A 295 -19.56 -7.12 5.51
C GLU A 295 -19.65 -5.61 5.19
N LEU A 296 -19.31 -5.20 3.96
CA LEU A 296 -19.36 -3.81 3.47
C LEU A 296 -20.16 -3.72 2.15
N PRO A 297 -21.46 -4.05 2.15
CA PRO A 297 -22.24 -4.11 0.92
C PRO A 297 -22.31 -2.76 0.21
N GLY A 298 -22.11 -2.79 -1.12
CA GLY A 298 -22.14 -1.60 -1.98
C GLY A 298 -20.88 -0.74 -1.95
N ARG A 299 -19.84 -1.12 -1.19
CA ARG A 299 -18.55 -0.43 -1.23
C ARG A 299 -17.70 -0.97 -2.39
N PRO A 300 -17.20 -0.12 -3.29
CA PRO A 300 -16.29 -0.54 -4.34
C PRO A 300 -14.94 -0.95 -3.74
N LEU A 301 -14.35 -2.02 -4.28
CA LEU A 301 -13.11 -2.63 -3.81
C LEU A 301 -11.96 -2.36 -4.79
N LEU A 302 -10.72 -2.33 -4.26
CA LEU A 302 -9.50 -2.20 -5.06
C LEU A 302 -8.39 -3.06 -4.47
N ILE A 303 -7.84 -3.99 -5.25
CA ILE A 303 -6.59 -4.67 -4.88
C ILE A 303 -5.44 -3.70 -5.15
N CYS A 304 -4.87 -3.14 -4.08
CA CYS A 304 -3.81 -2.13 -4.13
C CYS A 304 -2.41 -2.73 -4.22
N GLU A 305 -2.26 -3.98 -3.75
CA GLU A 305 -1.02 -4.74 -3.83
C GLU A 305 -1.34 -6.23 -3.83
N HIS A 306 -0.69 -6.95 -4.75
CA HIS A 306 -0.64 -8.40 -4.78
C HIS A 306 0.62 -8.85 -5.53
N GLY A 307 1.35 -9.79 -4.96
CA GLY A 307 2.58 -10.28 -5.59
C GLY A 307 3.25 -11.40 -4.81
N VAL A 308 4.32 -11.94 -5.37
CA VAL A 308 5.14 -12.99 -4.76
C VAL A 308 6.60 -12.59 -4.80
N GLY A 309 7.21 -12.43 -3.63
CA GLY A 309 8.64 -12.19 -3.49
C GLY A 309 9.41 -13.51 -3.68
N THR A 310 10.05 -13.69 -4.83
CA THR A 310 10.79 -14.90 -5.18
C THR A 310 11.66 -14.71 -6.42
N ASP A 311 12.80 -15.42 -6.48
CA ASP A 311 13.61 -15.56 -7.68
C ASP A 311 12.99 -16.54 -8.70
N ASP A 312 12.06 -17.39 -8.26
CA ASP A 312 11.38 -18.39 -9.10
C ASP A 312 10.16 -17.74 -9.79
N ASP A 313 10.38 -17.22 -10.99
CA ASP A 313 9.32 -16.56 -11.75
C ASP A 313 8.25 -17.53 -12.28
N GLU A 314 8.55 -18.83 -12.44
CA GLU A 314 7.55 -19.82 -12.80
C GLU A 314 6.52 -19.97 -11.67
N TRP A 315 6.98 -20.10 -10.44
CA TRP A 315 6.09 -20.11 -9.26
C TRP A 315 5.30 -18.81 -9.12
N ARG A 316 5.95 -17.64 -9.33
CA ARG A 316 5.24 -16.34 -9.34
C ARG A 316 4.13 -16.33 -10.38
N CYS A 317 4.40 -16.81 -11.60
CA CYS A 317 3.41 -16.91 -12.66
C CYS A 317 2.22 -17.80 -12.29
N ASP A 318 2.46 -18.92 -11.64
CA ASP A 318 1.40 -19.85 -11.24
C ASP A 318 0.48 -19.23 -10.19
N VAL A 319 1.05 -18.68 -9.11
CA VAL A 319 0.27 -17.97 -8.08
C VAL A 319 -0.49 -16.79 -8.67
N LEU A 320 0.14 -16.05 -9.59
CA LEU A 320 -0.49 -14.89 -10.22
C LEU A 320 -1.68 -15.31 -11.11
N ARG A 321 -1.55 -16.37 -11.92
CA ARG A 321 -2.66 -16.91 -12.75
C ARG A 321 -3.83 -17.34 -11.86
N GLU A 322 -3.56 -18.16 -10.84
CA GLU A 322 -4.60 -18.62 -9.91
C GLU A 322 -5.31 -17.43 -9.23
N SER A 323 -4.56 -16.43 -8.78
CA SER A 323 -5.13 -15.23 -8.15
C SER A 323 -5.98 -14.41 -9.12
N LEU A 324 -5.52 -14.26 -10.38
CA LEU A 324 -6.26 -13.51 -11.40
C LEU A 324 -7.52 -14.26 -11.88
N ASP A 325 -7.51 -15.59 -11.91
CA ASP A 325 -8.72 -16.38 -12.16
C ASP A 325 -9.77 -16.18 -11.04
N ILE A 326 -9.33 -16.10 -9.77
CA ILE A 326 -10.20 -15.78 -8.63
C ILE A 326 -10.75 -14.34 -8.73
N VAL A 327 -9.93 -13.39 -9.15
CA VAL A 327 -10.35 -12.01 -9.39
C VAL A 327 -11.39 -11.93 -10.50
N GLU A 328 -11.19 -12.66 -11.60
CA GLU A 328 -12.16 -12.77 -12.70
C GLU A 328 -13.49 -13.38 -12.22
N GLU A 329 -13.44 -14.44 -11.40
CA GLU A 329 -14.63 -15.06 -10.81
C GLU A 329 -15.36 -14.08 -9.90
N ALA A 330 -14.65 -13.37 -9.02
CA ALA A 330 -15.24 -12.40 -8.11
C ALA A 330 -15.99 -11.26 -8.85
N VAL A 331 -15.39 -10.74 -9.93
CA VAL A 331 -16.03 -9.72 -10.80
C VAL A 331 -17.28 -10.31 -11.49
N ARG A 332 -17.20 -11.52 -12.01
CA ARG A 332 -18.32 -12.22 -12.64
C ARG A 332 -19.47 -12.47 -11.67
N ASP A 333 -19.16 -12.77 -10.39
CA ASP A 333 -20.14 -12.99 -9.32
C ASP A 333 -20.74 -11.68 -8.79
N GLY A 334 -20.35 -10.52 -9.33
CA GLY A 334 -20.95 -9.22 -9.04
C GLY A 334 -20.28 -8.44 -7.91
N ILE A 335 -19.10 -8.84 -7.47
CA ILE A 335 -18.28 -8.03 -6.54
C ILE A 335 -17.82 -6.77 -7.30
N ASP A 336 -18.09 -5.60 -6.75
CA ASP A 336 -17.67 -4.30 -7.33
C ASP A 336 -16.16 -4.08 -7.12
N LEU A 337 -15.36 -4.87 -7.84
CA LEU A 337 -13.90 -4.77 -7.83
C LEU A 337 -13.42 -3.93 -9.01
N ARG A 338 -12.76 -2.81 -8.71
CA ARG A 338 -12.40 -1.79 -9.69
C ARG A 338 -11.04 -2.01 -10.34
N GLY A 339 -10.13 -2.76 -9.71
CA GLY A 339 -8.81 -2.94 -10.27
C GLY A 339 -7.91 -3.89 -9.48
N PHE A 340 -6.78 -4.19 -10.09
CA PHE A 340 -5.73 -5.04 -9.57
C PHE A 340 -4.37 -4.38 -9.82
N PHE A 341 -3.60 -4.13 -8.75
CA PHE A 341 -2.27 -3.54 -8.80
C PHE A 341 -1.25 -4.57 -8.33
N HIS A 342 -0.34 -4.93 -9.23
CA HIS A 342 0.75 -5.85 -8.91
C HIS A 342 1.82 -5.16 -8.04
N TRP A 343 2.22 -5.82 -6.95
CA TRP A 343 3.40 -5.44 -6.18
C TRP A 343 4.58 -6.31 -6.60
N THR A 344 5.55 -5.80 -7.32
CA THR A 344 5.73 -4.43 -7.79
C THR A 344 6.03 -4.44 -9.29
N GLY A 345 6.08 -3.29 -9.94
CA GLY A 345 6.45 -3.23 -11.36
C GLY A 345 7.89 -3.70 -11.57
N VAL A 346 8.85 -2.91 -11.16
CA VAL A 346 10.30 -3.23 -11.18
C VAL A 346 10.75 -3.70 -9.80
N ASP A 347 11.63 -4.71 -9.73
CA ASP A 347 12.24 -5.15 -8.47
C ASP A 347 12.74 -3.96 -7.65
N ASN A 348 12.43 -3.96 -6.36
CA ASN A 348 12.69 -2.84 -5.47
C ASN A 348 13.51 -3.25 -4.23
N TYR A 349 13.80 -2.30 -3.41
CA TYR A 349 14.33 -2.49 -2.06
C TYR A 349 13.23 -3.03 -1.14
N GLU A 350 13.47 -4.16 -0.46
CA GLU A 350 12.48 -4.82 0.40
C GLU A 350 12.85 -4.66 1.89
N TRP A 351 12.87 -3.43 2.33
CA TRP A 351 13.04 -3.02 3.73
C TRP A 351 14.22 -3.71 4.44
N THR A 352 13.93 -4.57 5.42
CA THR A 352 14.95 -5.31 6.18
C THR A 352 15.66 -6.41 5.38
N HIS A 353 15.18 -6.73 4.18
CA HIS A 353 15.76 -7.72 3.26
C HIS A 353 16.60 -7.09 2.15
N GLY A 354 16.68 -5.75 2.10
CA GLY A 354 17.44 -5.09 1.05
C GLY A 354 16.92 -5.42 -0.34
N PHE A 355 17.76 -5.89 -1.22
CA PHE A 355 17.42 -6.28 -2.60
C PHE A 355 17.34 -7.81 -2.81
N ASP A 356 17.33 -8.58 -1.73
CA ASP A 356 17.40 -10.06 -1.80
C ASP A 356 16.05 -10.72 -2.11
N VAL A 357 14.94 -9.96 -2.13
CA VAL A 357 13.60 -10.49 -2.38
C VAL A 357 12.94 -9.76 -3.55
N PRO A 358 13.09 -10.26 -4.77
CA PRO A 358 12.50 -9.63 -5.96
C PRO A 358 11.00 -9.90 -6.05
N PHE A 359 10.21 -8.82 -6.21
CA PHE A 359 8.76 -8.87 -6.42
C PHE A 359 8.35 -8.45 -7.84
N GLY A 360 9.25 -7.80 -8.55
CA GLY A 360 8.95 -7.16 -9.83
C GLY A 360 8.50 -8.14 -10.91
N CYS A 361 7.53 -7.73 -11.71
CA CYS A 361 7.30 -8.36 -13.01
C CYS A 361 8.37 -7.94 -14.04
N PHE A 362 9.16 -6.91 -13.71
CA PHE A 362 10.37 -6.53 -14.43
C PHE A 362 11.57 -6.55 -13.50
N THR A 363 12.74 -6.92 -14.04
CA THR A 363 14.01 -6.86 -13.32
C THR A 363 14.43 -5.41 -13.08
N ARG A 364 15.47 -5.19 -12.23
CA ARG A 364 16.06 -3.84 -12.08
C ARG A 364 16.65 -3.29 -13.38
N ASP A 365 16.99 -4.14 -14.33
CA ASP A 365 17.45 -3.75 -15.68
C ASP A 365 16.29 -3.51 -16.66
N ARG A 366 15.01 -3.65 -16.19
CA ARG A 366 13.76 -3.51 -16.95
C ARG A 366 13.54 -4.63 -17.95
N GLU A 367 14.14 -5.78 -17.73
CA GLU A 367 13.84 -6.99 -18.49
C GLU A 367 12.51 -7.60 -18.00
N ALA A 368 11.62 -7.89 -18.92
CA ALA A 368 10.33 -8.49 -18.61
C ALA A 368 10.50 -9.96 -18.15
N ARG A 369 9.75 -10.34 -17.13
CA ARG A 369 9.60 -11.72 -16.69
C ARG A 369 8.33 -12.35 -17.26
N GLY A 370 8.19 -13.65 -17.17
CA GLY A 370 6.94 -14.35 -17.52
C GLY A 370 5.71 -13.82 -16.78
N SER A 371 5.90 -13.32 -15.54
CA SER A 371 4.85 -12.69 -14.78
C SER A 371 4.30 -11.40 -15.41
N ALA A 372 5.11 -10.62 -16.14
CA ALA A 372 4.63 -9.48 -16.94
C ALA A 372 3.71 -9.93 -18.07
N GLU A 373 4.05 -11.01 -18.76
CA GLU A 373 3.24 -11.61 -19.83
C GLU A 373 1.90 -12.16 -19.29
N VAL A 374 1.92 -12.72 -18.07
CA VAL A 374 0.68 -13.14 -17.41
C VAL A 374 -0.23 -11.93 -17.20
N LEU A 375 0.27 -10.84 -16.62
CA LEU A 375 -0.52 -9.61 -16.40
C LEU A 375 -1.07 -9.07 -17.71
N LEU A 376 -0.24 -8.97 -18.76
CA LEU A 376 -0.66 -8.51 -20.10
C LEU A 376 -1.81 -9.36 -20.65
N SER A 377 -1.70 -10.70 -20.51
CA SER A 377 -2.72 -11.63 -21.04
C SER A 377 -4.08 -11.44 -20.40
N TYR A 378 -4.15 -11.05 -19.10
CA TYR A 378 -5.40 -10.74 -18.41
C TYR A 378 -5.88 -9.32 -18.71
N ALA A 379 -4.99 -8.35 -18.83
CA ALA A 379 -5.34 -6.97 -19.20
C ALA A 379 -5.95 -6.85 -20.61
N GLN A 380 -5.74 -7.84 -21.47
CA GLN A 380 -6.28 -7.92 -22.82
C GLN A 380 -7.60 -8.70 -22.95
N ARG A 381 -8.07 -9.37 -21.88
CA ARG A 381 -9.33 -10.14 -21.87
C ARG A 381 -10.54 -9.23 -21.74
#